data_9044191acfa3dab4b301d775f29edcce
#
_entry.id   9044191acfa3dab4b301d775f29edcce
#
_cell.length_a   1.000
_cell.length_b   1.000
_cell.length_c   1.000
_cell.angle_alpha   90.00
_cell.angle_beta   90.00
_cell.angle_gamma   90.00
#
_symmetry.space_group_name_H-M   'P 1'
#
loop_
_entity.id
_entity.type
_entity.pdbx_description
1 polymer ?
#
loop_
_entity_poly.entity_id
_entity_poly.type
_entity_poly.pdbx_seq_one_letter_code
_entity_poly.pdbx_strand_id
1 'polypeptide(L)'
;MARQLATLVDRQHYLNLRLDATTSNRILDMYLDSLDPDHSLFLASEVEEYKNKYGANFGVALKTGNLAGPFAIHAQYRERLKQFYEYMLAELKKPQNLQQKDAYLEVDREKSAYFKTTTEQKAQWQKMLVSQLINLTIAKEEELAKQKALKANPSLANGQDLTGPEDLTPVQTLTKRYT
;
A
#
# COMPACT_ATOMS: atom_id res chain seq x y z
N MET A 1 -1.24 -14.41 -23.47
CA MET A 1 -0.09 -13.59 -23.02
C MET A 1 0.76 -14.28 -21.94
N ALA A 2 0.27 -14.60 -20.74
CA ALA A 2 1.09 -15.21 -19.67
C ALA A 2 1.86 -16.47 -20.10
N ARG A 3 1.20 -17.40 -20.85
CA ARG A 3 1.84 -18.60 -21.39
C ARG A 3 2.97 -18.32 -22.38
N GLN A 4 2.82 -17.31 -23.22
CA GLN A 4 3.85 -16.92 -24.21
C GLN A 4 5.07 -16.31 -23.52
N LEU A 5 4.85 -15.43 -22.52
CA LEU A 5 5.91 -14.84 -21.70
C LEU A 5 6.66 -15.92 -20.90
N ALA A 6 5.95 -16.83 -20.24
CA ALA A 6 6.57 -17.91 -19.49
C ALA A 6 7.42 -18.84 -20.41
N THR A 7 6.94 -19.14 -21.62
CA THR A 7 7.70 -19.93 -22.61
C THR A 7 8.95 -19.18 -23.11
N LEU A 8 8.86 -17.86 -23.26
CA LEU A 8 9.97 -17.03 -23.70
C LEU A 8 11.08 -16.96 -22.63
N VAL A 9 10.68 -16.79 -21.36
CA VAL A 9 11.60 -16.82 -20.21
C VAL A 9 12.30 -18.18 -20.11
N ASP A 10 11.55 -19.28 -20.22
CA ASP A 10 12.08 -20.65 -20.12
C ASP A 10 13.10 -20.99 -21.24
N ARG A 11 12.94 -20.39 -22.43
CA ARG A 11 13.76 -20.73 -23.61
C ARG A 11 14.87 -19.72 -23.92
N GLN A 12 14.69 -18.46 -23.57
CA GLN A 12 15.57 -17.37 -24.03
C GLN A 12 16.23 -16.59 -22.89
N HIS A 13 15.91 -16.90 -21.61
CA HIS A 13 16.56 -16.20 -20.51
C HIS A 13 18.01 -16.66 -20.39
N TYR A 14 18.96 -15.72 -20.45
CA TYR A 14 20.40 -15.99 -20.46
C TYR A 14 20.90 -16.79 -19.25
N LEU A 15 20.17 -16.78 -18.13
CA LEU A 15 20.50 -17.54 -16.92
C LEU A 15 19.94 -18.98 -16.93
N ASN A 16 19.30 -19.45 -18.00
CA ASN A 16 18.64 -20.77 -18.07
C ASN A 16 17.78 -21.08 -16.83
N LEU A 17 16.99 -20.10 -16.39
CA LEU A 17 16.13 -20.24 -15.21
C LEU A 17 15.08 -21.33 -15.45
N ARG A 18 15.28 -22.48 -14.80
CA ARG A 18 14.25 -23.54 -14.79
C ARG A 18 13.13 -23.13 -13.86
N LEU A 19 11.88 -23.34 -14.30
CA LEU A 19 10.68 -23.15 -13.46
C LEU A 19 10.51 -24.35 -12.51
N ASP A 20 11.49 -24.55 -11.64
CA ASP A 20 11.46 -25.52 -10.55
C ASP A 20 10.69 -24.97 -9.33
N ALA A 21 10.62 -25.76 -8.26
CA ALA A 21 9.93 -25.37 -7.03
C ALA A 21 10.53 -24.11 -6.39
N THR A 22 11.86 -23.96 -6.42
CA THR A 22 12.56 -22.79 -5.85
C THR A 22 12.23 -21.53 -6.62
N THR A 23 12.32 -21.59 -7.95
CA THR A 23 11.96 -20.46 -8.84
C THR A 23 10.47 -20.15 -8.73
N SER A 24 9.60 -21.16 -8.64
CA SER A 24 8.16 -20.99 -8.47
C SER A 24 7.80 -20.26 -7.17
N ASN A 25 8.42 -20.63 -6.05
CA ASN A 25 8.25 -19.94 -4.76
C ASN A 25 8.69 -18.47 -4.87
N ARG A 26 9.85 -18.22 -5.47
CA ARG A 26 10.34 -16.86 -5.68
C ARG A 26 9.40 -16.00 -6.53
N ILE A 27 8.81 -16.57 -7.57
CA ILE A 27 7.81 -15.87 -8.40
C ILE A 27 6.56 -15.56 -7.57
N LEU A 28 6.13 -16.49 -6.71
CA LEU A 28 5.00 -16.24 -5.81
C LEU A 28 5.32 -15.13 -4.79
N ASP A 29 6.52 -15.14 -4.19
CA ASP A 29 6.95 -14.08 -3.27
C ASP A 29 6.92 -12.71 -3.97
N MET A 30 7.53 -12.60 -5.15
CA MET A 30 7.49 -11.36 -5.94
C MET A 30 6.05 -10.91 -6.29
N TYR A 31 5.14 -11.85 -6.53
CA TYR A 31 3.75 -11.54 -6.79
C TYR A 31 3.04 -10.99 -5.55
N LEU A 32 3.27 -11.60 -4.38
CA LEU A 32 2.72 -11.12 -3.10
C LEU A 32 3.26 -9.73 -2.76
N ASP A 33 4.57 -9.51 -2.88
CA ASP A 33 5.21 -8.21 -2.66
C ASP A 33 4.71 -7.14 -3.64
N SER A 34 4.38 -7.51 -4.88
CA SER A 34 3.79 -6.57 -5.84
C SER A 34 2.36 -6.13 -5.48
N LEU A 35 1.62 -6.96 -4.75
CA LEU A 35 0.27 -6.63 -4.27
C LEU A 35 0.31 -5.87 -2.93
N ASP A 36 1.20 -6.24 -2.04
CA ASP A 36 1.31 -5.70 -0.68
C ASP A 36 2.78 -5.42 -0.31
N PRO A 37 3.40 -4.40 -0.94
CA PRO A 37 4.83 -4.10 -0.77
C PRO A 37 5.19 -3.73 0.68
N ASP A 38 4.26 -3.16 1.43
CA ASP A 38 4.47 -2.77 2.84
C ASP A 38 4.08 -3.87 3.83
N HIS A 39 3.71 -5.05 3.38
CA HIS A 39 3.25 -6.17 4.20
C HIS A 39 2.19 -5.76 5.23
N SER A 40 1.25 -4.91 4.78
CA SER A 40 0.26 -4.26 5.64
C SER A 40 -1.18 -4.74 5.42
N LEU A 41 -1.44 -5.44 4.31
CA LEU A 41 -2.78 -5.90 3.91
C LEU A 41 -3.00 -7.38 4.19
N PHE A 42 -2.06 -8.25 3.79
CA PHE A 42 -2.17 -9.68 4.08
C PHE A 42 -1.78 -10.00 5.53
N LEU A 43 -2.31 -11.11 6.05
CA LEU A 43 -1.85 -11.71 7.30
C LEU A 43 -0.81 -12.79 7.02
N ALA A 44 0.10 -13.01 7.98
CA ALA A 44 1.13 -14.04 7.88
C ALA A 44 0.54 -15.45 7.59
N SER A 45 -0.59 -15.78 8.20
CA SER A 45 -1.29 -17.05 7.96
C SER A 45 -1.80 -17.21 6.53
N GLU A 46 -2.25 -16.13 5.89
CA GLU A 46 -2.71 -16.17 4.49
C GLU A 46 -1.55 -16.37 3.53
N VAL A 47 -0.45 -15.66 3.77
CA VAL A 47 0.78 -15.80 2.97
C VAL A 47 1.34 -17.22 3.09
N GLU A 48 1.36 -17.79 4.29
CA GLU A 48 1.77 -19.17 4.51
C GLU A 48 0.86 -20.17 3.79
N GLU A 49 -0.46 -19.97 3.84
CA GLU A 49 -1.42 -20.79 3.08
C GLU A 49 -1.14 -20.73 1.57
N TYR A 50 -0.88 -19.53 1.02
CA TYR A 50 -0.56 -19.40 -0.41
C TYR A 50 0.74 -20.10 -0.78
N LYS A 51 1.78 -19.98 0.05
CA LYS A 51 3.07 -20.68 -0.14
C LYS A 51 2.89 -22.18 -0.13
N ASN A 52 2.14 -22.71 0.81
CA ASN A 52 1.86 -24.14 0.91
C ASN A 52 1.03 -24.66 -0.27
N LYS A 53 0.02 -23.90 -0.71
CA LYS A 53 -0.93 -24.32 -1.74
C LYS A 53 -0.40 -24.14 -3.16
N TYR A 54 0.31 -23.06 -3.43
CA TYR A 54 0.70 -22.67 -4.77
C TYR A 54 2.22 -22.63 -4.99
N GLY A 55 3.03 -22.42 -3.96
CA GLY A 55 4.44 -22.05 -4.06
C GLY A 55 5.25 -22.94 -4.99
N ALA A 56 5.27 -24.25 -4.73
CA ALA A 56 6.09 -25.19 -5.49
C ALA A 56 5.73 -25.27 -7.00
N ASN A 57 4.48 -24.96 -7.36
CA ASN A 57 3.96 -25.11 -8.72
C ASN A 57 3.54 -23.78 -9.38
N PHE A 58 3.78 -22.64 -8.74
CA PHE A 58 3.28 -21.35 -9.22
C PHE A 58 3.81 -21.00 -10.62
N GLY A 59 5.12 -21.14 -10.84
CA GLY A 59 5.74 -20.89 -12.13
C GLY A 59 5.29 -21.87 -13.21
N VAL A 60 5.11 -23.14 -12.86
CA VAL A 60 4.58 -24.17 -13.78
C VAL A 60 3.13 -23.89 -14.17
N ALA A 61 2.31 -23.47 -13.20
CA ALA A 61 0.93 -23.07 -13.46
C ALA A 61 0.85 -21.88 -14.43
N LEU A 62 1.70 -20.87 -14.26
CA LEU A 62 1.79 -19.75 -15.20
C LEU A 62 2.21 -20.21 -16.61
N LYS A 63 3.18 -21.11 -16.71
CA LYS A 63 3.63 -21.68 -18.00
C LYS A 63 2.52 -22.43 -18.73
N THR A 64 1.69 -23.18 -18.01
CA THR A 64 0.55 -23.91 -18.57
C THR A 64 -0.67 -23.03 -18.81
N GLY A 65 -0.65 -21.75 -18.36
CA GLY A 65 -1.76 -20.82 -18.45
C GLY A 65 -2.84 -21.05 -17.37
N ASN A 66 -2.52 -21.80 -16.32
CA ASN A 66 -3.37 -21.93 -15.15
C ASN A 66 -3.18 -20.73 -14.21
N LEU A 67 -4.13 -19.82 -14.22
CA LEU A 67 -4.11 -18.58 -13.42
C LEU A 67 -5.02 -18.66 -12.18
N ALA A 68 -5.51 -19.84 -11.80
CA ALA A 68 -6.42 -20.00 -10.66
C ALA A 68 -5.78 -19.50 -9.35
N GLY A 69 -4.48 -19.80 -9.10
CA GLY A 69 -3.74 -19.30 -7.95
C GLY A 69 -3.64 -17.77 -7.90
N PRO A 70 -3.08 -17.13 -8.94
CA PRO A 70 -3.03 -15.68 -9.02
C PRO A 70 -4.38 -14.99 -8.83
N PHE A 71 -5.44 -15.49 -9.44
CA PHE A 71 -6.79 -14.91 -9.29
C PHE A 71 -7.34 -15.08 -7.87
N ALA A 72 -7.10 -16.22 -7.22
CA ALA A 72 -7.54 -16.44 -5.84
C ALA A 72 -6.83 -15.47 -4.87
N ILE A 73 -5.51 -15.31 -5.02
CA ILE A 73 -4.72 -14.36 -4.21
C ILE A 73 -5.18 -12.92 -4.46
N HIS A 74 -5.38 -12.55 -5.74
CA HIS A 74 -5.85 -11.20 -6.08
C HIS A 74 -7.27 -10.91 -5.54
N ALA A 75 -8.17 -11.90 -5.54
CA ALA A 75 -9.49 -11.74 -4.96
C ALA A 75 -9.41 -11.46 -3.45
N GLN A 76 -8.54 -12.16 -2.72
CA GLN A 76 -8.30 -11.93 -1.31
C GLN A 76 -7.63 -10.56 -1.06
N TYR A 77 -6.67 -10.16 -1.90
CA TYR A 77 -6.08 -8.82 -1.86
C TYR A 77 -7.15 -7.73 -1.95
N ARG A 78 -8.09 -7.84 -2.90
CA ARG A 78 -9.18 -6.86 -3.03
C ARG A 78 -10.06 -6.80 -1.80
N GLU A 79 -10.34 -7.93 -1.17
CA GLU A 79 -11.12 -7.99 0.07
C GLU A 79 -10.36 -7.32 1.23
N ARG A 80 -9.04 -7.55 1.35
CA ARG A 80 -8.19 -6.90 2.35
C ARG A 80 -8.10 -5.39 2.13
N LEU A 81 -7.95 -4.97 0.87
CA LEU A 81 -7.94 -3.55 0.51
C LEU A 81 -9.26 -2.85 0.84
N LYS A 82 -10.40 -3.51 0.59
CA LYS A 82 -11.71 -3.03 0.99
C LYS A 82 -11.82 -2.86 2.50
N GLN A 83 -11.40 -3.87 3.29
CA GLN A 83 -11.38 -3.80 4.75
C GLN A 83 -10.49 -2.66 5.28
N PHE A 84 -9.35 -2.42 4.62
CA PHE A 84 -8.47 -1.29 4.92
C PHE A 84 -9.20 0.04 4.72
N TYR A 85 -9.83 0.26 3.57
CA TYR A 85 -10.55 1.51 3.29
C TYR A 85 -11.76 1.70 4.20
N GLU A 86 -12.53 0.66 4.45
CA GLU A 86 -13.65 0.70 5.39
C GLU A 86 -13.19 1.08 6.81
N TYR A 87 -12.08 0.51 7.25
CA TYR A 87 -11.47 0.86 8.54
C TYR A 87 -11.03 2.33 8.56
N MET A 88 -10.30 2.80 7.55
CA MET A 88 -9.83 4.18 7.47
C MET A 88 -10.98 5.18 7.49
N LEU A 89 -12.03 4.93 6.70
CA LEU A 89 -13.23 5.77 6.66
C LEU A 89 -13.99 5.76 7.99
N ALA A 90 -14.05 4.64 8.69
CA ALA A 90 -14.68 4.55 9.99
C ALA A 90 -13.89 5.32 11.07
N GLU A 91 -12.56 5.22 11.06
CA GLU A 91 -11.70 5.94 12.00
C GLU A 91 -11.68 7.45 11.75
N LEU A 92 -11.75 7.91 10.49
CA LEU A 92 -11.85 9.34 10.16
C LEU A 92 -13.08 10.04 10.72
N LYS A 93 -14.15 9.29 11.05
CA LYS A 93 -15.36 9.83 11.70
C LYS A 93 -15.16 10.07 13.19
N LYS A 94 -14.10 9.55 13.80
CA LYS A 94 -13.80 9.67 15.21
C LYS A 94 -12.78 10.81 15.43
N PRO A 95 -12.81 11.48 16.60
CA PRO A 95 -11.76 12.43 16.94
C PRO A 95 -10.41 11.71 17.06
N GLN A 96 -9.38 12.25 16.37
CA GLN A 96 -8.05 11.69 16.37
C GLN A 96 -7.11 12.50 17.28
N ASN A 97 -6.34 11.80 18.12
CA ASN A 97 -5.32 12.46 18.93
C ASN A 97 -4.02 12.63 18.10
N LEU A 98 -3.78 13.83 17.63
CA LEU A 98 -2.60 14.16 16.83
C LEU A 98 -1.36 14.54 17.70
N GLN A 99 -1.51 14.61 19.03
CA GLN A 99 -0.44 15.01 19.95
C GLN A 99 0.12 13.81 20.73
N GLN A 100 0.11 12.62 20.15
CA GLN A 100 0.70 11.45 20.79
C GLN A 100 2.23 11.61 20.88
N LYS A 101 2.74 11.67 22.11
CA LYS A 101 4.16 11.57 22.36
C LYS A 101 4.57 10.10 22.31
N ASP A 102 5.77 9.83 21.80
CA ASP A 102 6.36 8.47 21.73
C ASP A 102 5.62 7.47 20.83
N ALA A 103 4.75 7.95 19.93
CA ALA A 103 4.15 7.09 18.91
C ALA A 103 5.16 6.84 17.77
N TYR A 104 5.52 5.58 17.56
CA TYR A 104 6.39 5.16 16.47
C TYR A 104 5.59 4.54 15.34
N LEU A 105 5.83 5.00 14.11
CA LEU A 105 5.34 4.41 12.88
C LEU A 105 6.52 3.87 12.08
N GLU A 106 6.53 2.56 11.82
CA GLU A 106 7.43 1.96 10.85
C GLU A 106 6.92 2.30 9.44
N VAL A 107 7.61 3.20 8.75
CA VAL A 107 7.20 3.70 7.43
C VAL A 107 7.65 2.76 6.32
N ASP A 108 8.90 2.29 6.40
CA ASP A 108 9.47 1.30 5.46
C ASP A 108 9.26 -0.10 6.02
N ARG A 109 8.30 -0.82 5.46
CA ARG A 109 7.95 -2.18 5.87
C ARG A 109 8.23 -3.24 4.82
N GLU A 110 8.87 -2.90 3.72
CA GLU A 110 9.17 -3.84 2.61
C GLU A 110 9.85 -5.13 3.09
N LYS A 111 10.69 -5.03 4.14
CA LYS A 111 11.41 -6.18 4.72
C LYS A 111 10.82 -6.66 6.05
N SER A 112 9.74 -6.08 6.51
CA SER A 112 9.11 -6.44 7.77
C SER A 112 8.23 -7.68 7.60
N ALA A 113 8.06 -8.44 8.69
CA ALA A 113 7.15 -9.58 8.67
C ALA A 113 5.69 -9.13 8.48
N TYR A 114 4.89 -9.98 7.84
CA TYR A 114 3.43 -9.82 7.81
C TYR A 114 2.85 -9.90 9.22
N PHE A 115 1.79 -9.16 9.48
CA PHE A 115 1.11 -9.18 10.78
C PHE A 115 0.49 -10.55 11.06
N LYS A 116 0.61 -10.99 12.30
CA LYS A 116 0.03 -12.27 12.73
C LYS A 116 -1.47 -12.17 13.01
N THR A 117 -1.91 -10.99 13.44
CA THR A 117 -3.30 -10.75 13.84
C THR A 117 -3.90 -9.51 13.20
N THR A 118 -5.20 -9.51 13.01
CA THR A 118 -5.94 -8.32 12.54
C THR A 118 -5.87 -7.16 13.54
N THR A 119 -5.62 -7.43 14.82
CA THR A 119 -5.46 -6.39 15.84
C THR A 119 -4.16 -5.64 15.65
N GLU A 120 -3.03 -6.33 15.44
CA GLU A 120 -1.73 -5.71 15.13
C GLU A 120 -1.81 -4.93 13.81
N GLN A 121 -2.43 -5.50 12.80
CA GLN A 121 -2.65 -4.88 11.50
C GLN A 121 -3.43 -3.57 11.61
N LYS A 122 -4.57 -3.57 12.32
CA LYS A 122 -5.39 -2.37 12.55
C LYS A 122 -4.66 -1.33 13.39
N ALA A 123 -3.83 -1.74 14.35
CA ALA A 123 -3.00 -0.81 15.12
C ALA A 123 -1.98 -0.07 14.22
N GLN A 124 -1.39 -0.77 13.24
CA GLN A 124 -0.53 -0.14 12.24
C GLN A 124 -1.33 0.82 11.33
N TRP A 125 -2.48 0.40 10.84
CA TRP A 125 -3.36 1.26 10.04
C TRP A 125 -3.76 2.54 10.78
N GLN A 126 -4.05 2.44 12.07
CA GLN A 126 -4.35 3.60 12.92
C GLN A 126 -3.17 4.58 13.00
N LYS A 127 -1.95 4.06 13.17
CA LYS A 127 -0.74 4.90 13.18
C LYS A 127 -0.51 5.57 11.81
N MET A 128 -0.74 4.84 10.71
CA MET A 128 -0.65 5.40 9.35
C MET A 128 -1.67 6.54 9.16
N LEU A 129 -2.90 6.36 9.62
CA LEU A 129 -3.95 7.38 9.54
C LEU A 129 -3.55 8.65 10.30
N VAL A 130 -3.11 8.50 11.55
CA VAL A 130 -2.67 9.63 12.39
C VAL A 130 -1.50 10.35 11.74
N SER A 131 -0.49 9.62 11.23
CA SER A 131 0.64 10.19 10.52
C SER A 131 0.23 11.00 9.29
N GLN A 132 -0.69 10.47 8.48
CA GLN A 132 -1.21 11.18 7.30
C GLN A 132 -1.98 12.46 7.71
N LEU A 133 -2.78 12.40 8.77
CA LEU A 133 -3.48 13.58 9.29
C LEU A 133 -2.50 14.65 9.80
N ILE A 134 -1.46 14.26 10.51
CA ILE A 134 -0.41 15.18 10.99
C ILE A 134 0.26 15.87 9.79
N ASN A 135 0.70 15.09 8.79
CA ASN A 135 1.38 15.63 7.61
C ASN A 135 0.50 16.61 6.83
N LEU A 136 -0.79 16.28 6.66
CA LEU A 136 -1.74 17.17 5.98
C LEU A 136 -2.05 18.43 6.82
N THR A 137 -2.06 18.32 8.13
CA THR A 137 -2.26 19.47 9.03
C THR A 137 -1.08 20.43 8.92
N ILE A 138 0.15 19.92 9.00
CA ILE A 138 1.38 20.72 8.86
C ILE A 138 1.41 21.40 7.48
N ALA A 139 1.17 20.64 6.41
CA ALA A 139 1.15 21.19 5.05
C ALA A 139 0.11 22.32 4.89
N LYS A 140 -1.07 22.17 5.49
CA LYS A 140 -2.11 23.20 5.48
C LYS A 140 -1.71 24.44 6.28
N GLU A 141 -1.10 24.26 7.44
CA GLU A 141 -0.60 25.37 8.27
C GLU A 141 0.50 26.16 7.55
N GLU A 142 1.44 25.47 6.89
CA GLU A 142 2.50 26.10 6.09
C GLU A 142 1.91 26.90 4.91
N GLU A 143 0.92 26.34 4.21
CA GLU A 143 0.25 27.03 3.11
C GLU A 143 -0.50 28.28 3.58
N LEU A 144 -1.23 28.18 4.69
CA LEU A 144 -1.88 29.34 5.32
C LEU A 144 -0.90 30.43 5.75
N ALA A 145 0.27 30.02 6.29
CA ALA A 145 1.33 30.96 6.67
C ALA A 145 1.90 31.68 5.43
N LYS A 146 2.16 30.95 4.33
CA LYS A 146 2.61 31.54 3.06
C LYS A 146 1.57 32.52 2.50
N GLN A 147 0.29 32.17 2.48
CA GLN A 147 -0.77 33.06 1.99
C GLN A 147 -0.87 34.33 2.85
N LYS A 148 -0.75 34.22 4.18
CA LYS A 148 -0.71 35.39 5.07
C LYS A 148 0.49 36.29 4.78
N ALA A 149 1.68 35.72 4.59
CA ALA A 149 2.90 36.45 4.27
C ALA A 149 2.77 37.19 2.90
N LEU A 150 2.24 36.55 1.88
CA LEU A 150 2.00 37.14 0.56
C LEU A 150 0.96 38.26 0.61
N LYS A 151 -0.12 38.12 1.38
CA LYS A 151 -1.10 39.19 1.60
C LYS A 151 -0.51 40.37 2.34
N ALA A 152 0.41 40.14 3.27
CA ALA A 152 1.10 41.19 4.01
C ALA A 152 2.16 41.93 3.17
N ASN A 153 2.75 41.25 2.17
CA ASN A 153 3.78 41.84 1.30
C ASN A 153 3.57 41.38 -0.18
N PRO A 154 2.67 42.06 -0.94
CA PRO A 154 2.32 41.68 -2.31
C PRO A 154 3.51 41.65 -3.29
N SER A 155 4.61 42.36 -2.99
CA SER A 155 5.82 42.35 -3.83
C SER A 155 6.52 40.99 -3.90
N LEU A 156 6.20 40.06 -3.00
CA LEU A 156 6.72 38.68 -3.00
C LEU A 156 5.94 37.75 -3.93
N ALA A 157 4.81 38.21 -4.48
CA ALA A 157 3.88 37.37 -5.24
C ALA A 157 4.27 37.15 -6.73
N ASN A 158 5.51 37.27 -7.13
CA ASN A 158 6.11 37.03 -8.46
C ASN A 158 5.22 36.24 -9.47
N GLY A 159 3.96 36.65 -9.73
CA GLY A 159 3.06 36.00 -10.69
C GLY A 159 2.53 34.62 -10.30
N GLN A 160 2.69 34.19 -9.05
CA GLN A 160 2.09 32.95 -8.56
C GLN A 160 0.57 33.10 -8.43
N ASP A 161 -0.15 32.17 -9.05
CA ASP A 161 -1.58 32.08 -8.93
C ASP A 161 -1.96 31.77 -7.47
N LEU A 162 -2.69 32.71 -6.84
CA LEU A 162 -3.13 32.61 -5.45
C LEU A 162 -4.41 31.75 -5.29
N THR A 163 -4.88 31.14 -6.36
CA THR A 163 -5.97 30.14 -6.29
C THR A 163 -5.38 28.85 -5.70
N GLY A 164 -5.38 28.78 -4.39
CA GLY A 164 -4.95 27.57 -3.67
C GLY A 164 -5.88 26.39 -3.96
N PRO A 165 -5.39 25.15 -3.75
CA PRO A 165 -6.22 23.95 -3.86
C PRO A 165 -7.46 24.06 -2.94
N GLU A 166 -8.53 23.33 -3.32
CA GLU A 166 -9.79 23.27 -2.57
C GLU A 166 -9.56 23.38 -1.05
N ASP A 167 -10.28 24.27 -0.38
CA ASP A 167 -10.09 24.54 1.06
C ASP A 167 -10.63 23.39 1.95
N LEU A 168 -10.18 22.19 1.63
CA LEU A 168 -10.52 20.98 2.35
C LEU A 168 -9.76 20.87 3.68
N THR A 169 -10.43 20.41 4.72
CA THR A 169 -9.76 20.01 5.95
C THR A 169 -8.92 18.74 5.72
N PRO A 170 -7.88 18.44 6.54
CA PRO A 170 -7.13 17.20 6.46
C PRO A 170 -8.02 15.94 6.46
N VAL A 171 -9.06 15.92 7.27
CA VAL A 171 -10.05 14.83 7.33
C VAL A 171 -10.83 14.71 6.01
N GLN A 172 -11.30 15.82 5.44
CA GLN A 172 -12.01 15.82 4.15
C GLN A 172 -11.10 15.37 3.01
N THR A 173 -9.83 15.79 3.02
CA THR A 173 -8.83 15.35 2.03
C THR A 173 -8.64 13.84 2.07
N LEU A 174 -8.46 13.26 3.26
CA LEU A 174 -8.33 11.80 3.39
C LEU A 174 -9.63 11.07 3.07
N THR A 175 -10.78 11.61 3.47
CA THR A 175 -12.08 11.02 3.12
C THR A 175 -12.22 10.92 1.60
N LYS A 176 -11.92 12.00 0.85
CA LYS A 176 -11.96 12.00 -0.62
C LYS A 176 -10.96 11.00 -1.24
N ARG A 177 -9.81 10.76 -0.60
CA ARG A 177 -8.80 9.79 -1.07
C ARG A 177 -9.25 8.34 -0.91
N TYR A 178 -10.00 8.04 0.15
CA TYR A 178 -10.44 6.68 0.49
C TYR A 178 -11.85 6.32 -0.01
N THR A 179 -12.56 7.26 -0.63
CA THR A 179 -13.87 7.03 -1.27
C THR A 179 -13.73 6.69 -2.74
#